data_53501d96d26b801e789a031b2c435f18
#
_entry.id   53501d96d26b801e789a031b2c435f18
#
_cell.length_a   1.000
_cell.length_b   1.000
_cell.length_c   1.000
_cell.angle_alpha   90.00
_cell.angle_beta   90.00
_cell.angle_gamma   90.00
#
_symmetry.space_group_name_H-M   'P 1'
#
loop_
_entity.id
_entity.type
_entity.pdbx_description
1 polymer ?
#
loop_
_entity_poly.entity_id
_entity_poly.type
_entity_poly.pdbx_seq_one_letter_code
_entity_poly.pdbx_strand_id
1 'polypeptide(L)'
;NLFDAKLIKNNDKYAVELGGHVVELSEEKQAALKANNVAEQEITLGLRPEHISLSDSGVAAEIDVHELMGSTIHLHANADGKDVVIVVSTMDMTTEQINSLRGGAKINFTFGGNVCHVFSKETNINLEA
;
A
#
# COMPACT_ATOMS: atom_id res chain seq x y z
N ASN A 1 -2.77 0.74 7.96
CA ASN A 1 -1.64 -0.18 7.67
C ASN A 1 -0.32 0.59 7.68
N LEU A 2 0.66 0.06 8.40
CA LEU A 2 2.02 0.60 8.43
C LEU A 2 3.00 -0.44 7.95
N PHE A 3 3.85 -0.06 7.00
CA PHE A 3 4.84 -0.95 6.40
C PHE A 3 6.25 -0.38 6.53
N ASP A 4 7.23 -1.27 6.63
CA ASP A 4 8.62 -0.91 6.42
C ASP A 4 8.87 -0.84 4.92
N ALA A 5 9.25 0.33 4.43
CA ALA A 5 9.46 0.58 3.01
C ALA A 5 10.69 1.46 2.80
N LYS A 6 10.98 1.79 1.56
CA LYS A 6 12.08 2.68 1.20
C LYS A 6 11.58 3.84 0.37
N LEU A 7 12.08 5.03 0.68
CA LEU A 7 11.89 6.20 -0.16
C LEU A 7 13.11 6.30 -1.07
N ILE A 8 12.88 6.20 -2.37
CA ILE A 8 13.94 6.23 -3.38
C ILE A 8 13.72 7.38 -4.35
N LYS A 9 14.77 7.76 -5.06
CA LYS A 9 14.70 8.71 -6.18
C LYS A 9 15.02 7.98 -7.47
N ASN A 10 14.11 8.08 -8.42
CA ASN A 10 14.24 7.46 -9.73
C ASN A 10 14.14 8.57 -10.76
N ASN A 11 15.23 8.92 -11.45
CA ASN A 11 15.29 10.04 -12.39
C ASN A 11 14.82 11.36 -11.76
N ASP A 12 15.33 11.68 -10.56
CA ASP A 12 14.99 12.88 -9.77
C ASP A 12 13.55 12.91 -9.25
N LYS A 13 12.83 11.81 -9.36
CA LYS A 13 11.46 11.68 -8.83
C LYS A 13 11.42 10.74 -7.65
N TYR A 14 10.73 11.15 -6.60
CA TYR A 14 10.53 10.31 -5.43
C TYR A 14 9.56 9.18 -5.72
N ALA A 15 9.91 8.00 -5.26
CA ALA A 15 9.08 6.81 -5.34
C ALA A 15 9.20 6.02 -4.04
N VAL A 16 8.20 5.19 -3.77
CA VAL A 16 8.18 4.27 -2.63
C VAL A 16 8.40 2.86 -3.14
N GLU A 17 9.32 2.14 -2.51
CA GLU A 17 9.54 0.72 -2.78
C GLU A 17 9.04 -0.10 -1.60
N LEU A 18 8.11 -0.99 -1.88
CA LEU A 18 7.54 -1.91 -0.89
C LEU A 18 7.52 -3.32 -1.48
N GLY A 19 8.25 -4.25 -0.87
CA GLY A 19 8.30 -5.64 -1.32
C GLY A 19 8.72 -5.82 -2.77
N GLY A 20 9.62 -4.97 -3.27
CA GLY A 20 10.07 -4.99 -4.65
C GLY A 20 9.15 -4.24 -5.63
N HIS A 21 8.01 -3.77 -5.17
CA HIS A 21 7.06 -3.00 -5.97
C HIS A 21 7.35 -1.50 -5.80
N VAL A 22 7.53 -0.79 -6.89
CA VAL A 22 7.88 0.64 -6.90
C VAL A 22 6.69 1.45 -7.38
N VAL A 23 6.32 2.46 -6.59
CA VAL A 23 5.23 3.38 -6.92
C VAL A 23 5.76 4.81 -6.87
N GLU A 24 5.67 5.52 -8.01
CA GLU A 24 6.04 6.92 -8.08
C GLU A 24 5.01 7.78 -7.34
N LEU A 25 5.47 8.70 -6.51
CA LEU A 25 4.59 9.57 -5.73
C LEU A 25 3.95 10.63 -6.62
N SER A 26 2.80 11.16 -6.17
CA SER A 26 2.08 12.22 -6.90
C SER A 26 2.90 13.51 -6.97
N GLU A 27 2.52 14.40 -7.88
CA GLU A 27 3.21 15.68 -8.07
C GLU A 27 3.22 16.53 -6.80
N GLU A 28 2.12 16.55 -6.05
CA GLU A 28 2.04 17.28 -4.78
C GLU A 28 3.05 16.76 -3.76
N LYS A 29 3.17 15.43 -3.66
CA LYS A 29 4.13 14.80 -2.76
C LYS A 29 5.57 15.03 -3.20
N GLN A 30 5.83 15.01 -4.52
CA GLN A 30 7.13 15.36 -5.08
C GLN A 30 7.56 16.76 -4.65
N ALA A 31 6.65 17.73 -4.79
CA ALA A 31 6.92 19.12 -4.44
C ALA A 31 7.22 19.29 -2.94
N ALA A 32 6.42 18.65 -2.08
CA ALA A 32 6.61 18.72 -0.62
C ALA A 32 7.95 18.11 -0.18
N LEU A 33 8.29 16.95 -0.72
CA LEU A 33 9.55 16.28 -0.39
C LEU A 33 10.76 17.05 -0.89
N LYS A 34 10.67 17.67 -2.07
CA LYS A 34 11.72 18.52 -2.61
C LYS A 34 11.91 19.78 -1.75
N ALA A 35 10.81 20.41 -1.35
CA ALA A 35 10.85 21.60 -0.51
C ALA A 35 11.52 21.32 0.83
N ASN A 36 11.36 20.12 1.36
CA ASN A 36 11.96 19.69 2.62
C ASN A 36 13.34 19.07 2.46
N ASN A 37 13.89 19.02 1.26
CA ASN A 37 15.20 18.41 0.96
C ASN A 37 15.35 16.99 1.50
N VAL A 38 14.30 16.19 1.35
CA VAL A 38 14.29 14.82 1.87
C VAL A 38 15.21 13.94 1.05
N ALA A 39 16.11 13.23 1.72
CA ALA A 39 17.02 12.27 1.08
C ALA A 39 16.37 10.89 0.96
N GLU A 40 16.89 10.06 0.07
CA GLU A 40 16.55 8.65 0.01
C GLU A 40 16.81 8.00 1.37
N GLN A 41 15.86 7.22 1.88
CA GLN A 41 15.97 6.66 3.22
C GLN A 41 14.97 5.55 3.43
N GLU A 42 15.15 4.77 4.47
CA GLU A 42 14.14 3.84 4.95
C GLU A 42 13.02 4.63 5.63
N ILE A 43 11.79 4.24 5.38
CA ILE A 43 10.59 4.94 5.85
C ILE A 43 9.58 3.97 6.46
N THR A 44 8.63 4.54 7.18
CA THR A 44 7.37 3.87 7.50
C THR A 44 6.32 4.39 6.53
N LEU A 45 5.75 3.47 5.76
CA LEU A 45 4.70 3.79 4.79
C LEU A 45 3.34 3.50 5.40
N GLY A 46 2.48 4.51 5.47
CA GLY A 46 1.10 4.37 5.91
C GLY A 46 0.15 4.31 4.72
N LEU A 47 -0.70 3.29 4.70
CA LEU A 47 -1.73 3.12 3.68
C LEU A 47 -3.06 2.78 4.34
N ARG A 48 -4.11 3.52 4.02
CA ARG A 48 -5.45 3.20 4.51
C ARG A 48 -6.01 1.98 3.80
N PRO A 49 -6.75 1.11 4.50
CA PRO A 49 -7.29 -0.11 3.89
C PRO A 49 -8.11 0.13 2.61
N GLU A 50 -8.90 1.19 2.58
CA GLU A 50 -9.74 1.54 1.42
C GLU A 50 -8.95 2.12 0.24
N HIS A 51 -7.67 2.46 0.43
CA HIS A 51 -6.81 3.00 -0.62
C HIS A 51 -5.89 1.95 -1.25
N ILE A 52 -6.00 0.70 -0.80
CA ILE A 52 -5.27 -0.42 -1.37
C ILE A 52 -6.18 -1.13 -2.37
N SER A 53 -5.63 -1.46 -3.54
CA SER A 53 -6.37 -2.16 -4.59
C SER A 53 -5.75 -3.52 -4.88
N LEU A 54 -6.57 -4.49 -5.21
CA LEU A 54 -6.09 -5.78 -5.71
C LEU A 54 -5.64 -5.60 -7.16
N SER A 55 -4.58 -6.29 -7.54
CA SER A 55 -3.98 -6.18 -8.87
C SER A 55 -3.38 -7.52 -9.27
N ASP A 56 -3.12 -7.68 -10.57
CA ASP A 56 -2.42 -8.85 -11.09
C ASP A 56 -0.93 -8.80 -10.78
N SER A 57 -0.43 -7.63 -10.46
CA SER A 57 0.97 -7.42 -10.08
C SER A 57 1.05 -6.42 -8.93
N GLY A 58 2.13 -6.45 -8.17
CA GLY A 58 2.33 -5.55 -7.06
C GLY A 58 2.95 -6.28 -5.89
N VAL A 59 2.53 -5.92 -4.67
CA VAL A 59 3.03 -6.54 -3.45
C VAL A 59 2.29 -7.86 -3.20
N ALA A 60 3.02 -8.95 -3.07
CA ALA A 60 2.44 -10.26 -2.81
C ALA A 60 1.96 -10.38 -1.36
N ALA A 61 0.79 -10.97 -1.18
CA ALA A 61 0.22 -11.22 0.13
C ALA A 61 -0.61 -12.51 0.12
N GLU A 62 -0.89 -13.04 1.30
CA GLU A 62 -1.75 -14.20 1.47
C GLU A 62 -2.89 -13.85 2.41
N ILE A 63 -4.11 -14.18 2.02
CA ILE A 63 -5.30 -13.89 2.83
C ILE A 63 -5.35 -14.86 4.02
N ASP A 64 -5.47 -14.33 5.22
CA ASP A 64 -5.71 -15.12 6.44
C ASP A 64 -7.19 -15.37 6.65
N VAL A 65 -7.96 -14.27 6.70
CA VAL A 65 -9.43 -14.32 6.83
C VAL A 65 -10.06 -13.20 6.04
N HIS A 66 -11.32 -13.37 5.70
CA HIS A 66 -12.13 -12.32 5.07
C HIS A 66 -13.43 -12.13 5.83
N GLU A 67 -13.95 -10.90 5.81
CA GLU A 67 -15.23 -10.56 6.39
C GLU A 67 -16.08 -9.86 5.33
N LEU A 68 -17.23 -10.44 5.01
CA LEU A 68 -18.19 -9.83 4.09
C LEU A 68 -19.06 -8.84 4.88
N MET A 69 -18.98 -7.57 4.52
CA MET A 69 -19.67 -6.49 5.23
C MET A 69 -20.51 -5.66 4.25
N GLY A 70 -21.70 -6.18 3.91
CA GLY A 70 -22.58 -5.51 2.95
C GLY A 70 -21.94 -5.42 1.57
N SER A 71 -21.64 -4.23 1.11
CA SER A 71 -21.05 -3.98 -0.21
C SER A 71 -19.52 -3.99 -0.22
N THR A 72 -18.87 -4.35 0.90
CA THR A 72 -17.42 -4.44 0.98
C THR A 72 -16.98 -5.77 1.57
N ILE A 73 -15.73 -6.14 1.26
CA ILE A 73 -15.06 -7.27 1.90
C ILE A 73 -13.83 -6.70 2.60
N HIS A 74 -13.67 -7.03 3.87
CA HIS A 74 -12.47 -6.73 4.63
C HIS A 74 -11.55 -7.94 4.56
N LEU A 75 -10.40 -7.78 3.90
CA LEU A 75 -9.40 -8.83 3.79
C LEU A 75 -8.33 -8.60 4.85
N HIS A 76 -8.11 -9.59 5.69
CA HIS A 76 -7.00 -9.63 6.62
C HIS A 76 -5.94 -10.52 5.99
N ALA A 77 -4.84 -9.93 5.55
CA ALA A 77 -3.81 -10.63 4.81
C ALA A 77 -2.44 -10.45 5.47
N ASN A 78 -1.49 -11.22 5.01
CA ASN A 78 -0.10 -11.15 5.47
C ASN A 78 0.79 -10.93 4.27
N ALA A 79 1.59 -9.86 4.31
CA ALA A 79 2.59 -9.53 3.30
C ALA A 79 3.96 -9.56 3.95
N ASP A 80 4.73 -10.60 3.65
CA ASP A 80 6.09 -10.79 4.16
C ASP A 80 6.19 -10.63 5.70
N GLY A 81 5.27 -11.27 6.42
CA GLY A 81 5.24 -11.25 7.88
C GLY A 81 4.50 -10.06 8.49
N LYS A 82 3.99 -9.14 7.69
CA LYS A 82 3.25 -7.96 8.15
C LYS A 82 1.76 -8.12 7.89
N ASP A 83 0.94 -7.82 8.89
CA ASP A 83 -0.51 -7.81 8.75
C ASP A 83 -0.96 -6.62 7.91
N VAL A 84 -1.84 -6.89 6.96
CA VAL A 84 -2.41 -5.88 6.05
C VAL A 84 -3.91 -6.03 6.06
N VAL A 85 -4.63 -4.91 6.19
CA VAL A 85 -6.08 -4.89 6.03
C VAL A 85 -6.41 -4.18 4.72
N ILE A 86 -7.18 -4.85 3.87
CA ILE A 86 -7.59 -4.32 2.56
C ILE A 86 -9.11 -4.32 2.53
N VAL A 87 -9.71 -3.19 2.15
CA VAL A 87 -11.16 -3.07 1.99
C VAL A 87 -11.46 -3.00 0.51
N VAL A 88 -12.22 -3.98 0.02
CA VAL A 88 -12.56 -4.12 -1.40
C VAL A 88 -14.06 -3.96 -1.59
N SER A 89 -14.46 -3.13 -2.55
CA SER A 89 -15.88 -3.02 -2.94
C SER A 89 -16.29 -4.25 -3.72
N THR A 90 -17.48 -4.79 -3.41
CA THR A 90 -18.03 -5.95 -4.13
C THR A 90 -18.92 -5.55 -5.31
N MET A 91 -19.16 -4.27 -5.51
CA MET A 91 -20.10 -3.77 -6.52
C MET A 91 -19.79 -4.24 -7.95
N ASP A 92 -18.51 -4.30 -8.29
CA ASP A 92 -18.05 -4.70 -9.63
C ASP A 92 -17.44 -6.10 -9.66
N MET A 93 -17.65 -6.89 -8.60
CA MET A 93 -17.10 -8.24 -8.50
C MET A 93 -18.13 -9.30 -8.82
N THR A 94 -17.69 -10.33 -9.56
CA THR A 94 -18.52 -11.53 -9.78
C THR A 94 -18.50 -12.40 -8.52
N THR A 95 -19.50 -13.30 -8.41
CA THR A 95 -19.54 -14.28 -7.31
C THR A 95 -18.27 -15.12 -7.27
N GLU A 96 -17.73 -15.50 -8.43
CA GLU A 96 -16.47 -16.25 -8.50
C GLU A 96 -15.31 -15.47 -7.94
N GLN A 97 -15.20 -14.17 -8.27
CA GLN A 97 -14.15 -13.30 -7.73
C GLN A 97 -14.25 -13.18 -6.22
N ILE A 98 -15.46 -12.97 -5.70
CA ILE A 98 -15.69 -12.88 -4.25
C ILE A 98 -15.29 -14.20 -3.57
N ASN A 99 -15.69 -15.33 -4.12
CA ASN A 99 -15.40 -16.65 -3.55
C ASN A 99 -13.89 -17.00 -3.61
N SER A 100 -13.15 -16.40 -4.52
CA SER A 100 -11.71 -16.61 -4.61
C SER A 100 -10.93 -15.91 -3.49
N LEU A 101 -11.52 -14.90 -2.85
CA LEU A 101 -10.89 -14.12 -1.77
C LEU A 101 -11.10 -14.77 -0.41
N ARG A 102 -10.56 -15.95 -0.23
CA ARG A 102 -10.72 -16.76 0.99
C ARG A 102 -9.37 -17.04 1.64
N GLY A 103 -9.40 -17.50 2.89
CA GLY A 103 -8.20 -17.85 3.64
C GLY A 103 -7.30 -18.81 2.87
N GLY A 104 -6.00 -18.49 2.83
CA GLY A 104 -4.99 -19.21 2.08
C GLY A 104 -4.80 -18.75 0.64
N ALA A 105 -5.69 -17.90 0.12
CA ALA A 105 -5.55 -17.39 -1.26
C ALA A 105 -4.40 -16.39 -1.35
N LYS A 106 -3.65 -16.48 -2.43
CA LYS A 106 -2.56 -15.55 -2.73
C LYS A 106 -3.09 -14.42 -3.59
N ILE A 107 -2.72 -13.20 -3.21
CA ILE A 107 -3.12 -11.97 -3.90
C ILE A 107 -1.91 -11.08 -4.13
N ASN A 108 -2.08 -10.11 -5.02
CA ASN A 108 -1.17 -8.98 -5.13
C ASN A 108 -1.97 -7.71 -4.93
N PHE A 109 -1.37 -6.73 -4.26
CA PHE A 109 -2.01 -5.44 -4.08
C PHE A 109 -1.12 -4.30 -4.55
N THR A 110 -1.75 -3.20 -4.90
CA THR A 110 -1.06 -1.97 -5.28
C THR A 110 -1.77 -0.78 -4.65
N PHE A 111 -1.18 0.38 -4.82
CA PHE A 111 -1.70 1.64 -4.28
C PHE A 111 -1.22 2.79 -5.14
N GLY A 112 -1.96 3.88 -5.15
CA GLY A 112 -1.58 5.09 -5.89
C GLY A 112 -0.53 5.91 -5.14
N GLY A 113 0.30 6.63 -5.87
CA GLY A 113 1.30 7.52 -5.28
C GLY A 113 0.72 8.69 -4.50
N ASN A 114 -0.55 9.01 -4.74
CA ASN A 114 -1.26 10.08 -4.04
C ASN A 114 -1.82 9.70 -2.66
N VAL A 115 -1.88 8.42 -2.34
CA VAL A 115 -2.45 7.93 -1.07
C VAL A 115 -1.39 7.50 -0.06
N CYS A 116 -0.12 7.60 -0.42
CA CYS A 116 0.99 7.22 0.46
C CYS A 116 1.19 8.25 1.56
N HIS A 117 1.31 7.78 2.80
CA HIS A 117 1.74 8.59 3.93
C HIS A 117 3.16 8.17 4.29
N VAL A 118 4.11 9.07 4.16
CA VAL A 118 5.55 8.78 4.30
C VAL A 118 6.08 9.37 5.61
N PHE A 119 6.53 8.50 6.51
CA PHE A 119 7.05 8.92 7.82
C PHE A 119 8.50 8.52 7.97
N SER A 120 9.28 9.40 8.62
CA SER A 120 10.65 9.06 9.01
C SER A 120 10.66 7.89 9.97
N LYS A 121 11.50 6.90 9.72
CA LYS A 121 11.67 5.76 10.64
C LYS A 121 12.26 6.17 11.98
N GLU A 122 13.13 7.17 11.97
CA GLU A 122 13.82 7.64 13.17
C GLU A 122 12.93 8.46 14.08
N THR A 123 12.12 9.36 13.50
CA THR A 123 11.35 10.35 14.26
C THR A 123 9.85 10.17 14.20
N ASN A 124 9.35 9.33 13.29
CA ASN A 124 7.92 9.16 12.98
C ASN A 124 7.23 10.44 12.51
N ILE A 125 8.01 11.42 12.05
CA ILE A 125 7.48 12.67 11.51
C ILE A 125 7.15 12.48 10.05
N ASN A 126 6.01 13.04 9.62
CA ASN A 126 5.62 13.07 8.22
C ASN A 126 6.64 13.87 7.41
N LEU A 127 7.29 13.23 6.45
CA LEU A 127 8.35 13.85 5.64
C LEU A 127 7.82 14.91 4.67
N GLU A 128 6.51 14.96 4.45
CA GLU A 128 5.86 15.97 3.61
C GLU A 128 5.46 17.23 4.39
N ALA A 129 5.53 17.17 5.68
CA ALA A 129 5.09 18.27 6.53
C ALA A 129 6.03 19.49 6.50
#